data_c6917a42c0aa1acbcec7cdc4196ea219
#
_entry.id   c6917a42c0aa1acbcec7cdc4196ea219
#
_cell.length_a   1.000
_cell.length_b   1.000
_cell.length_c   1.000
_cell.angle_alpha   90.00
_cell.angle_beta   90.00
_cell.angle_gamma   90.00
#
_symmetry.space_group_name_H-M   'P 1'
#
loop_
_entity.id
_entity.type
_entity.pdbx_description
1 polymer ?
#
loop_
_entity_poly.entity_id
_entity_poly.type
_entity_poly.pdbx_seq_one_letter_code
_entity_poly.pdbx_strand_id
1 'polypeptide(L)'
;MQSLQLQNDTLIDIATFLARRWSGKENVTVGFSKIRQNETRLKEKKVLLMPNEHYYGNDFQRYRQFRVSIWYEAMRLKHCEKILSNDHAYGFILNAIETRRIELVGIKVWKGMVEELIFNYTNMWLSRANLGSIFLVWRY
;
A
#
# COMPACT_ATOMS: atom_id res chain seq x y z
N MET A 1 14.33 20.23 18.37
CA MET A 1 13.33 20.37 17.34
C MET A 1 12.59 19.04 17.22
N GLN A 2 11.36 19.05 17.64
CA GLN A 2 10.54 17.85 17.47
C GLN A 2 10.26 17.69 15.97
N SER A 3 10.60 16.53 15.44
CA SER A 3 10.24 16.20 14.07
C SER A 3 8.71 16.20 13.96
N LEU A 4 8.19 16.71 12.86
CA LEU A 4 6.76 16.64 12.50
C LEU A 4 6.31 15.18 12.26
N GLN A 5 7.04 14.21 12.77
CA GLN A 5 6.72 12.80 12.65
C GLN A 5 5.43 12.53 13.40
N LEU A 6 4.39 12.20 12.66
CA LEU A 6 3.15 11.77 13.26
C LEU A 6 3.40 10.54 14.13
N GLN A 7 2.88 10.56 15.34
CA GLN A 7 2.99 9.42 16.24
C GLN A 7 2.25 8.22 15.66
N ASN A 8 2.76 7.03 15.96
CA ASN A 8 2.19 5.78 15.44
C ASN A 8 0.70 5.62 15.74
N ASP A 9 0.25 6.06 16.91
CA ASP A 9 -1.16 6.00 17.27
C ASP A 9 -2.02 6.86 16.35
N THR A 10 -1.55 8.07 16.03
CA THR A 10 -2.22 8.97 15.08
C THR A 10 -2.28 8.37 13.69
N LEU A 11 -1.18 7.76 13.24
CA LEU A 11 -1.13 7.09 11.93
C LEU A 11 -2.12 5.91 11.86
N ILE A 12 -2.23 5.13 12.92
CA ILE A 12 -3.20 4.03 13.00
C ILE A 12 -4.63 4.56 12.96
N ASP A 13 -4.92 5.65 13.66
CA ASP A 13 -6.25 6.26 13.64
C ASP A 13 -6.63 6.75 12.25
N ILE A 14 -5.72 7.43 11.57
CA ILE A 14 -5.90 7.89 10.19
C ILE A 14 -6.11 6.70 9.27
N ALA A 15 -5.26 5.69 9.37
CA ALA A 15 -5.32 4.50 8.55
C ALA A 15 -6.63 3.73 8.75
N THR A 16 -7.10 3.63 9.99
CA THR A 16 -8.36 2.97 10.32
C THR A 16 -9.53 3.69 9.68
N PHE A 17 -9.57 5.02 9.80
CA PHE A 17 -10.61 5.84 9.18
C PHE A 17 -10.62 5.66 7.66
N LEU A 18 -9.46 5.79 7.03
CA LEU A 18 -9.35 5.68 5.58
C LEU A 18 -9.67 4.27 5.08
N ALA A 19 -9.18 3.24 5.76
CA ALA A 19 -9.45 1.86 5.40
C ALA A 19 -10.95 1.54 5.45
N ARG A 20 -11.63 2.00 6.49
CA ARG A 20 -13.09 1.85 6.62
C ARG A 20 -13.82 2.62 5.53
N ARG A 21 -13.41 3.85 5.28
CA ARG A 21 -14.03 4.71 4.26
C ARG A 21 -13.88 4.11 2.86
N TRP A 22 -12.68 3.72 2.50
CA TRP A 22 -12.39 3.21 1.16
C TRP A 22 -12.90 1.79 0.91
N SER A 23 -12.89 0.94 1.93
CA SER A 23 -13.43 -0.41 1.81
C SER A 23 -14.95 -0.47 1.94
N GLY A 24 -15.56 0.55 2.54
CA GLY A 24 -16.98 0.53 2.87
C GLY A 24 -17.35 -0.42 4.01
N LYS A 25 -16.36 -0.86 4.80
CA LYS A 25 -16.55 -1.82 5.90
C LYS A 25 -16.23 -1.17 7.24
N GLU A 26 -17.22 -1.06 8.10
CA GLU A 26 -17.09 -0.37 9.39
C GLU A 26 -16.22 -1.11 10.41
N ASN A 27 -16.09 -2.42 10.27
CA ASN A 27 -15.43 -3.28 11.25
C ASN A 27 -13.93 -3.50 10.99
N VAL A 28 -13.36 -2.79 10.03
CA VAL A 28 -11.96 -2.95 9.68
C VAL A 28 -11.08 -2.49 10.84
N THR A 29 -10.11 -3.32 11.19
CA THR A 29 -9.05 -2.97 12.14
C THR A 29 -7.73 -2.83 11.43
N VAL A 30 -6.88 -1.93 11.89
CA VAL A 30 -5.58 -1.64 11.28
C VAL A 30 -4.50 -1.72 12.34
N GLY A 31 -3.39 -2.34 11.99
CA GLY A 31 -2.20 -2.40 12.83
C GLY A 31 -0.94 -2.32 11.99
N PHE A 32 0.22 -2.24 12.63
CA PHE A 32 1.49 -2.33 11.95
C PHE A 32 1.94 -3.78 11.79
N SER A 33 2.53 -4.07 10.64
CA SER A 33 3.14 -5.37 10.38
C SER A 33 4.47 -5.51 11.11
N LYS A 34 4.73 -6.70 11.63
CA LYS A 34 6.04 -7.04 12.22
C LYS A 34 7.07 -7.41 11.15
N ILE A 35 6.60 -7.76 9.97
CA ILE A 35 7.44 -8.01 8.79
C ILE A 35 7.32 -6.78 7.87
N ARG A 36 8.34 -6.47 7.10
CA ARG A 36 8.34 -5.30 6.20
C ARG A 36 7.46 -5.51 4.98
N GLN A 37 6.17 -5.78 5.21
CA GLN A 37 5.21 -6.10 4.18
C GLN A 37 3.81 -5.72 4.62
N ASN A 38 3.02 -5.13 3.72
CA ASN A 38 1.60 -4.92 3.95
C ASN A 38 0.85 -6.24 3.78
N GLU A 39 -0.18 -6.44 4.60
CA GLU A 39 -0.99 -7.65 4.57
C GLU A 39 -2.46 -7.32 4.82
N THR A 40 -3.33 -7.95 4.05
CA THR A 40 -4.78 -7.89 4.27
C THR A 40 -5.28 -9.27 4.66
N ARG A 41 -5.94 -9.35 5.81
CA ARG A 41 -6.61 -10.57 6.29
C ARG A 41 -8.11 -10.42 6.06
N LEU A 42 -8.59 -11.03 4.98
CA LEU A 42 -9.98 -10.84 4.53
C LEU A 42 -11.01 -11.32 5.54
N LYS A 43 -10.83 -12.50 6.13
CA LYS A 43 -11.77 -13.08 7.08
C LYS A 43 -11.87 -12.27 8.37
N GLU A 44 -10.74 -11.77 8.84
CA GLU A 44 -10.63 -11.00 10.07
C GLU A 44 -10.95 -9.52 9.87
N LYS A 45 -11.08 -9.07 8.63
CA LYS A 45 -11.22 -7.66 8.24
C LYS A 45 -10.12 -6.82 8.87
N LYS A 46 -8.89 -7.31 8.76
CA LYS A 46 -7.72 -6.70 9.37
C LYS A 46 -6.69 -6.34 8.31
N VAL A 47 -6.13 -5.16 8.46
CA VAL A 47 -5.05 -4.66 7.62
C VAL A 47 -3.81 -4.46 8.47
N LEU A 48 -2.69 -5.01 8.02
CA LEU A 48 -1.39 -4.79 8.62
C LEU A 48 -0.55 -3.96 7.65
N LEU A 49 -0.04 -2.85 8.12
CA LEU A 49 0.69 -1.90 7.31
C LEU A 49 2.15 -1.86 7.71
N MET A 50 3.01 -1.71 6.72
CA MET A 50 4.41 -1.42 6.95
C MET A 50 4.53 -0.06 7.63
N PRO A 51 5.36 0.07 8.69
CA PRO A 51 5.55 1.36 9.38
C PRO A 51 6.01 2.46 8.44
N ASN A 52 5.56 3.69 8.72
CA ASN A 52 5.82 4.85 7.86
C ASN A 52 7.31 5.11 7.63
N GLU A 53 8.15 4.87 8.63
CA GLU A 53 9.60 5.05 8.54
C GLU A 53 10.29 4.12 7.53
N HIS A 54 9.63 3.07 7.08
CA HIS A 54 10.18 2.15 6.08
C HIS A 54 9.98 2.61 4.64
N TYR A 55 9.22 3.69 4.42
CA TYR A 55 9.07 4.28 3.10
C TYR A 55 10.21 5.26 2.79
N TYR A 56 10.33 5.64 1.54
CA TYR A 56 11.44 6.46 1.04
C TYR A 56 11.09 7.94 0.97
N GLY A 57 12.13 8.79 1.14
CA GLY A 57 12.01 10.22 0.97
C GLY A 57 11.80 10.98 2.26
N ASN A 58 11.32 12.22 2.16
CA ASN A 58 11.00 13.06 3.31
C ASN A 58 9.67 12.64 3.95
N ASP A 59 9.31 13.26 5.06
CA ASP A 59 8.10 12.91 5.82
C ASP A 59 6.83 13.01 4.96
N PHE A 60 6.72 14.02 4.10
CA PHE A 60 5.58 14.19 3.22
C PHE A 60 5.48 13.06 2.19
N GLN A 61 6.59 12.69 1.58
CA GLN A 61 6.66 11.60 0.61
C GLN A 61 6.34 10.25 1.24
N ARG A 62 6.88 10.00 2.44
CA ARG A 62 6.59 8.79 3.22
C ARG A 62 5.10 8.69 3.55
N TYR A 63 4.51 9.78 3.98
CA TYR A 63 3.10 9.81 4.31
C TYR A 63 2.22 9.52 3.08
N ARG A 64 2.56 10.06 1.92
CA ARG A 64 1.83 9.77 0.68
C ARG A 64 1.92 8.28 0.31
N GLN A 65 3.08 7.68 0.42
CA GLN A 65 3.27 6.24 0.18
C GLN A 65 2.45 5.40 1.18
N PHE A 66 2.44 5.80 2.43
CA PHE A 66 1.64 5.16 3.47
C PHE A 66 0.15 5.20 3.13
N ARG A 67 -0.36 6.34 2.72
CA ARG A 67 -1.77 6.48 2.30
C ARG A 67 -2.12 5.59 1.11
N VAL A 68 -1.26 5.52 0.13
CA VAL A 68 -1.46 4.63 -1.03
C VAL A 68 -1.52 3.17 -0.58
N SER A 69 -0.68 2.78 0.36
CA SER A 69 -0.71 1.42 0.93
C SER A 69 -2.04 1.12 1.60
N ILE A 70 -2.58 2.07 2.36
CA ILE A 70 -3.91 1.93 2.97
C ILE A 70 -4.97 1.70 1.89
N TRP A 71 -4.91 2.48 0.82
CA TRP A 71 -5.86 2.36 -0.27
C TRP A 71 -5.81 0.99 -0.95
N TYR A 72 -4.62 0.47 -1.24
CA TYR A 72 -4.47 -0.88 -1.81
C TYR A 72 -5.09 -1.95 -0.93
N GLU A 73 -4.79 -1.90 0.36
CA GLU A 73 -5.31 -2.89 1.29
C GLU A 73 -6.83 -2.74 1.47
N ALA A 74 -7.35 -1.52 1.47
CA ALA A 74 -8.80 -1.27 1.47
C ALA A 74 -9.47 -1.81 0.22
N MET A 75 -8.85 -1.66 -0.95
CA MET A 75 -9.36 -2.21 -2.20
C MET A 75 -9.34 -3.73 -2.21
N ARG A 76 -8.33 -4.35 -1.59
CA ARG A 76 -8.31 -5.80 -1.42
C ARG A 76 -9.47 -6.26 -0.53
N LEU A 77 -9.73 -5.59 0.57
CA LEU A 77 -10.87 -5.90 1.43
C LEU A 77 -12.21 -5.80 0.68
N LYS A 78 -12.31 -4.83 -0.20
CA LYS A 78 -13.57 -4.58 -0.93
C LYS A 78 -13.77 -5.52 -2.11
N HIS A 79 -12.72 -5.83 -2.86
CA HIS A 79 -12.83 -6.45 -4.18
C HIS A 79 -12.23 -7.85 -4.27
N CYS A 80 -11.42 -8.28 -3.32
CA CYS A 80 -10.84 -9.62 -3.34
C CYS A 80 -11.69 -10.59 -2.51
N GLU A 81 -11.93 -11.77 -3.07
CA GLU A 81 -12.57 -12.87 -2.34
C GLU A 81 -11.55 -13.76 -1.66
N LYS A 82 -10.33 -13.82 -2.23
CA LYS A 82 -9.25 -14.67 -1.74
C LYS A 82 -7.91 -14.03 -2.07
N ILE A 83 -7.00 -14.07 -1.09
CA ILE A 83 -5.61 -13.66 -1.28
C ILE A 83 -4.75 -14.91 -1.17
N LEU A 84 -3.94 -15.17 -2.20
CA LEU A 84 -3.04 -16.31 -2.23
C LEU A 84 -1.73 -15.96 -1.52
N SER A 85 -1.17 -16.95 -0.82
CA SER A 85 0.19 -16.85 -0.29
C SER A 85 1.19 -16.81 -1.44
N ASN A 86 2.26 -16.02 -1.29
CA ASN A 86 3.38 -16.01 -2.24
C ASN A 86 4.12 -17.36 -2.30
N ASP A 87 3.96 -18.20 -1.29
CA ASP A 87 4.51 -19.56 -1.28
C ASP A 87 3.77 -20.51 -2.21
N HIS A 88 2.56 -20.14 -2.64
CA HIS A 88 1.83 -20.92 -3.64
C HIS A 88 2.56 -20.83 -4.98
N ALA A 89 2.60 -21.94 -5.75
CA ALA A 89 3.35 -22.05 -7.02
C ALA A 89 3.10 -20.89 -8.00
N TYR A 90 1.87 -20.38 -8.04
CA TYR A 90 1.46 -19.27 -8.90
C TYR A 90 1.02 -18.04 -8.11
N GLY A 91 1.20 -18.06 -6.79
CA GLY A 91 0.69 -17.01 -5.90
C GLY A 91 1.23 -15.63 -6.24
N PHE A 92 2.53 -15.55 -6.52
CA PHE A 92 3.17 -14.27 -6.87
C PHE A 92 2.57 -13.66 -8.14
N ILE A 93 2.40 -14.45 -9.19
CA ILE A 93 1.85 -13.99 -10.47
C ILE A 93 0.38 -13.62 -10.31
N LEU A 94 -0.40 -14.47 -9.66
CA LEU A 94 -1.82 -14.24 -9.45
C LEU A 94 -2.07 -13.00 -8.58
N ASN A 95 -1.25 -12.79 -7.56
CA ASN A 95 -1.35 -11.59 -6.72
C ASN A 95 -0.98 -10.32 -7.51
N ALA A 96 -0.01 -10.40 -8.41
CA ALA A 96 0.34 -9.27 -9.28
C ALA A 96 -0.81 -8.90 -10.23
N ILE A 97 -1.44 -9.89 -10.83
CA ILE A 97 -2.61 -9.70 -11.70
C ILE A 97 -3.78 -9.11 -10.89
N GLU A 98 -4.02 -9.64 -9.71
CA GLU A 98 -5.10 -9.19 -8.83
C GLU A 98 -4.86 -7.74 -8.38
N THR A 99 -3.62 -7.39 -8.05
CA THR A 99 -3.26 -6.00 -7.72
C THR A 99 -3.61 -5.05 -8.86
N ARG A 100 -3.31 -5.44 -10.09
CA ARG A 100 -3.66 -4.62 -11.26
C ARG A 100 -5.18 -4.51 -11.43
N ARG A 101 -5.89 -5.61 -11.23
CA ARG A 101 -7.36 -5.61 -11.32
C ARG A 101 -7.99 -4.65 -10.33
N ILE A 102 -7.58 -4.71 -9.06
CA ILE A 102 -8.13 -3.83 -8.02
C ILE A 102 -7.78 -2.36 -8.26
N GLU A 103 -6.59 -2.06 -8.81
CA GLU A 103 -6.25 -0.70 -9.22
C GLU A 103 -7.26 -0.17 -10.24
N LEU A 104 -7.51 -0.94 -11.29
CA LEU A 104 -8.42 -0.54 -12.38
C LEU A 104 -9.85 -0.36 -11.90
N VAL A 105 -10.31 -1.24 -11.04
CA VAL A 105 -11.65 -1.12 -10.44
C VAL A 105 -11.71 0.06 -9.47
N GLY A 106 -10.69 0.20 -8.63
CA GLY A 106 -10.65 1.23 -7.60
C GLY A 106 -10.58 2.64 -8.15
N ILE A 107 -9.80 2.90 -9.20
CA ILE A 107 -9.67 4.23 -9.78
C ILE A 107 -10.93 4.70 -10.50
N LYS A 108 -11.83 3.82 -10.87
CA LYS A 108 -13.12 4.21 -11.44
C LYS A 108 -13.97 4.95 -10.40
N VAL A 109 -13.87 4.58 -9.15
CA VAL A 109 -14.58 5.22 -8.03
C VAL A 109 -13.75 6.33 -7.41
N TRP A 110 -12.47 6.09 -7.22
CA TRP A 110 -11.54 7.00 -6.55
C TRP A 110 -10.58 7.62 -7.56
N LYS A 111 -11.11 8.47 -8.44
CA LYS A 111 -10.37 9.04 -9.58
C LYS A 111 -9.14 9.84 -9.17
N GLY A 112 -9.17 10.48 -8.00
CA GLY A 112 -8.02 11.21 -7.46
C GLY A 112 -6.83 10.34 -7.11
N MET A 113 -7.03 9.02 -6.98
CA MET A 113 -5.94 8.10 -6.68
C MET A 113 -5.00 7.88 -7.87
N VAL A 114 -5.40 8.22 -9.09
CA VAL A 114 -4.53 8.08 -10.27
C VAL A 114 -3.22 8.86 -10.07
N GLU A 115 -3.31 10.10 -9.65
CA GLU A 115 -2.11 10.94 -9.39
C GLU A 115 -1.26 10.36 -8.26
N GLU A 116 -1.89 9.85 -7.21
CA GLU A 116 -1.19 9.23 -6.09
C GLU A 116 -0.48 7.95 -6.51
N LEU A 117 -1.09 7.14 -7.36
CA LEU A 117 -0.46 5.93 -7.89
C LEU A 117 0.74 6.27 -8.78
N ILE A 118 0.62 7.27 -9.63
CA ILE A 118 1.72 7.74 -10.47
C ILE A 118 2.88 8.22 -9.59
N PHE A 119 2.60 9.01 -8.57
CA PHE A 119 3.60 9.47 -7.61
C PHE A 119 4.30 8.30 -6.92
N ASN A 120 3.53 7.30 -6.49
CA ASN A 120 4.06 6.13 -5.80
C ASN A 120 4.99 5.31 -6.71
N TYR A 121 4.58 5.06 -7.94
CA TYR A 121 5.41 4.36 -8.91
C TYR A 121 6.67 5.13 -9.25
N THR A 122 6.57 6.45 -9.41
CA THR A 122 7.73 7.31 -9.67
C THR A 122 8.75 7.23 -8.53
N ASN A 123 8.29 7.28 -7.29
CA ASN A 123 9.17 7.13 -6.12
C ASN A 123 9.84 5.76 -6.06
N MET A 124 9.12 4.71 -6.37
CA MET A 124 9.70 3.37 -6.44
C MET A 124 10.81 3.29 -7.49
N TRP A 125 10.59 3.88 -8.65
CA TRP A 125 11.59 3.93 -9.71
C TRP A 125 12.82 4.72 -9.30
N LEU A 126 12.64 5.90 -8.72
CA LEU A 126 13.76 6.73 -8.27
C LEU A 126 14.57 6.03 -7.18
N SER A 127 13.93 5.36 -6.24
CA SER A 127 14.60 4.58 -5.20
C SER A 127 15.47 3.47 -5.78
N ARG A 128 14.95 2.78 -6.78
CA ARG A 128 15.69 1.70 -7.46
C ARG A 128 16.82 2.25 -8.32
N ALA A 129 16.62 3.39 -9.00
CA ALA A 129 17.65 4.05 -9.79
C ALA A 129 18.87 4.43 -8.95
N ASN A 130 18.65 4.85 -7.71
CA ASN A 130 19.74 5.19 -6.78
C ASN A 130 20.61 3.98 -6.39
N LEU A 131 20.15 2.77 -6.64
CA LEU A 131 20.92 1.55 -6.40
C LEU A 131 21.89 1.21 -7.53
N GLY A 132 21.94 2.01 -8.60
CA GLY A 132 22.92 1.88 -9.68
C GLY A 132 22.73 0.68 -10.62
N SER A 133 22.01 -0.35 -10.18
CA SER A 133 21.85 -1.59 -10.94
C SER A 133 20.81 -1.51 -12.05
N ILE A 134 19.95 -0.51 -12.03
CA ILE A 134 18.80 -0.40 -12.93
C ILE A 134 19.20 0.23 -14.27
N PHE A 135 20.23 1.03 -14.30
CA PHE A 135 20.74 1.61 -15.54
C PHE A 135 21.14 0.56 -16.57
N LEU A 136 21.56 -0.62 -16.11
CA LEU A 136 21.94 -1.73 -16.99
C LEU A 136 20.72 -2.39 -17.61
N VAL A 137 19.61 -2.44 -16.91
CA VAL A 137 18.35 -3.05 -17.40
C VAL A 137 17.66 -2.15 -18.39
N TRP A 138 17.79 -0.84 -18.27
CA TRP A 138 17.13 0.14 -19.14
C TRP A 138 17.81 0.38 -20.48
N ARG A 139 19.04 -0.08 -20.65
CA ARG A 139 19.74 0.02 -21.92
C ARG A 139 19.29 -0.99 -22.98
N TYR A 140 18.48 -1.92 -22.56
CA TYR A 140 17.95 -2.96 -23.40
C TYR A 140 16.43 -2.94 -23.39
#